data_f9c5cc1bc1f33b2e679f9ddcbc963354
#
_entry.id   f9c5cc1bc1f33b2e679f9ddcbc963354
#
_cell.length_a   1.000
_cell.length_b   1.000
_cell.length_c   1.000
_cell.angle_alpha   90.00
_cell.angle_beta   90.00
_cell.angle_gamma   90.00
#
_symmetry.space_group_name_H-M   'P 1'
#
loop_
_entity.id
_entity.type
_entity.pdbx_description
1 polymer ?
#
loop_
_entity_poly.entity_id
_entity_poly.type
_entity_poly.pdbx_seq_one_letter_code
_entity_poly.pdbx_strand_id
1 'polypeptide(L)'
;MTKKIKEIDWAKLLKVNRDVFFNLFSLNEEVAVSDEVKIKFYSLKYSGKGSDDLTFINHIYEAAVNYVFDEKDIKELIEDGYEPTDKALSYFGDIDPLTDGRYGELILYLFIEAVLQTPMIVHKISQTYNNNDQVKGSDGLFIGNINGQATLLLGESKMRNNFHVCVGDALESLKRYINNPESIDRELEVAKKHLSQDLKNLDENDLDLIYQSLRTKQIEFQEYNICYPAFLMYKEGKINNIISANKPEIESQVLEFLKSIKKRRSKYINESLPEIKNITLEFFMMPVVDVSSFREKCYTVFHNGKKYEREK
;
A
#
# COMPACT_ATOMS: atom_id res chain seq x y z
N MET A 1 -22.15 27.84 6.12
CA MET A 1 -21.69 26.55 6.72
C MET A 1 -20.25 26.37 6.30
N THR A 2 -19.35 26.18 7.24
CA THR A 2 -17.92 25.93 6.94
C THR A 2 -17.80 24.52 6.36
N LYS A 3 -17.22 24.38 5.16
CA LYS A 3 -16.97 23.10 4.52
C LYS A 3 -16.12 22.21 5.45
N LYS A 4 -16.39 20.93 5.49
CA LYS A 4 -15.63 19.97 6.32
C LYS A 4 -14.72 19.12 5.44
N ILE A 5 -13.61 18.60 5.98
CA ILE A 5 -12.67 17.72 5.28
C ILE A 5 -13.36 16.54 4.59
N LYS A 6 -14.42 16.00 5.17
CA LYS A 6 -15.22 14.92 4.58
C LYS A 6 -15.97 15.30 3.30
N GLU A 7 -16.09 16.59 2.99
CA GLU A 7 -16.81 17.12 1.83
C GLU A 7 -15.86 17.45 0.66
N ILE A 8 -14.56 17.23 0.84
CA ILE A 8 -13.55 17.39 -0.21
C ILE A 8 -13.76 16.29 -1.26
N ASP A 9 -13.65 16.67 -2.53
CA ASP A 9 -13.70 15.73 -3.66
C ASP A 9 -12.33 15.07 -3.86
N TRP A 10 -12.02 14.08 -3.02
CA TRP A 10 -10.77 13.34 -3.04
C TRP A 10 -10.54 12.56 -4.35
N ALA A 11 -11.62 12.26 -5.10
CA ALA A 11 -11.51 11.53 -6.36
C ALA A 11 -10.65 12.25 -7.41
N LYS A 12 -10.55 13.59 -7.32
CA LYS A 12 -9.69 14.40 -8.21
C LYS A 12 -8.20 14.13 -8.04
N LEU A 13 -7.79 13.56 -6.91
CA LEU A 13 -6.39 13.30 -6.58
C LEU A 13 -5.98 11.84 -6.81
N LEU A 14 -6.95 10.94 -7.04
CA LEU A 14 -6.67 9.53 -7.27
C LEU A 14 -5.97 9.32 -8.62
N LYS A 15 -4.90 8.55 -8.62
CA LYS A 15 -4.12 8.20 -9.82
C LYS A 15 -4.35 6.76 -10.28
N VAL A 16 -4.86 5.91 -9.39
CA VAL A 16 -5.06 4.48 -9.68
C VAL A 16 -6.44 4.23 -10.26
N ASN A 17 -6.48 3.62 -11.45
CA ASN A 17 -7.75 3.18 -12.03
C ASN A 17 -8.26 1.94 -11.30
N ARG A 18 -9.35 2.11 -10.57
CA ARG A 18 -9.97 1.09 -9.74
C ARG A 18 -10.37 -0.16 -10.51
N ASP A 19 -11.00 0.00 -11.68
CA ASP A 19 -11.51 -1.14 -12.46
C ASP A 19 -10.35 -1.96 -13.04
N VAL A 20 -9.32 -1.29 -13.54
CA VAL A 20 -8.11 -1.96 -14.02
C VAL A 20 -7.45 -2.74 -12.87
N PHE A 21 -7.33 -2.13 -11.70
CA PHE A 21 -6.75 -2.78 -10.51
C PHE A 21 -7.53 -4.04 -10.10
N PHE A 22 -8.84 -3.97 -9.98
CA PHE A 22 -9.63 -5.14 -9.57
C PHE A 22 -9.65 -6.26 -10.62
N ASN A 23 -9.49 -5.93 -11.90
CA ASN A 23 -9.38 -6.93 -12.97
C ASN A 23 -8.12 -7.81 -12.89
N LEU A 24 -7.14 -7.46 -12.06
CA LEU A 24 -5.93 -8.26 -11.83
C LEU A 24 -6.17 -9.49 -10.94
N PHE A 25 -7.28 -9.51 -10.21
CA PHE A 25 -7.55 -10.51 -9.19
C PHE A 25 -8.70 -11.45 -9.56
N SER A 26 -8.54 -12.73 -9.25
CA SER A 26 -9.61 -13.73 -9.29
C SER A 26 -10.41 -13.78 -8.00
N LEU A 27 -9.81 -13.36 -6.89
CA LEU A 27 -10.45 -13.27 -5.59
C LEU A 27 -10.32 -11.85 -5.04
N ASN A 28 -11.44 -11.30 -4.60
CA ASN A 28 -11.54 -10.07 -3.84
C ASN A 28 -12.68 -10.26 -2.83
N GLU A 29 -12.36 -10.73 -1.64
CA GLU A 29 -13.34 -11.04 -0.61
C GLU A 29 -12.96 -10.42 0.74
N GLU A 30 -13.95 -9.80 1.40
CA GLU A 30 -13.81 -9.21 2.73
C GLU A 30 -14.31 -10.16 3.82
N VAL A 31 -13.62 -10.14 4.95
CA VAL A 31 -14.06 -10.72 6.22
C VAL A 31 -14.09 -9.59 7.23
N ALA A 32 -15.27 -9.09 7.55
CA ALA A 32 -15.45 -8.16 8.67
C ALA A 32 -15.27 -8.95 9.98
N VAL A 33 -14.32 -8.50 10.79
CA VAL A 33 -14.04 -9.10 12.11
C VAL A 33 -14.76 -8.30 13.18
N SER A 34 -14.70 -6.98 13.09
CA SER A 34 -15.47 -6.00 13.87
C SER A 34 -15.70 -4.76 13.01
N ASP A 35 -16.34 -3.73 13.58
CA ASP A 35 -16.52 -2.45 12.91
C ASP A 35 -15.17 -1.74 12.68
N GLU A 36 -14.20 -1.99 13.55
CA GLU A 36 -12.86 -1.39 13.49
C GLU A 36 -11.87 -2.22 12.69
N VAL A 37 -12.14 -3.51 12.42
CA VAL A 37 -11.17 -4.45 11.79
C VAL A 37 -11.76 -5.14 10.59
N LYS A 38 -11.22 -4.83 9.42
CA LYS A 38 -11.57 -5.49 8.16
C LYS A 38 -10.38 -6.20 7.55
N ILE A 39 -10.60 -7.39 7.04
CA ILE A 39 -9.57 -8.21 6.41
C ILE A 39 -10.04 -8.57 5.01
N LYS A 40 -9.32 -8.10 4.00
CA LYS A 40 -9.63 -8.33 2.59
C LYS A 40 -8.60 -9.28 2.00
N PHE A 41 -9.08 -10.34 1.34
CA PHE A 41 -8.24 -11.33 0.69
C PHE A 41 -8.26 -11.12 -0.81
N TYR A 42 -7.08 -11.07 -1.41
CA TYR A 42 -6.86 -10.92 -2.83
C TYR A 42 -6.05 -12.09 -3.37
N SER A 43 -6.41 -12.57 -4.53
CA SER A 43 -5.64 -13.59 -5.23
C SER A 43 -5.48 -13.22 -6.68
N LEU A 44 -4.26 -13.28 -7.18
CA LEU A 44 -4.00 -13.15 -8.61
C LEU A 44 -4.69 -14.26 -9.39
N LYS A 45 -4.80 -14.09 -10.69
CA LYS A 45 -5.28 -15.13 -11.61
C LYS A 45 -4.26 -16.27 -11.70
N TYR A 46 -4.76 -17.49 -11.84
CA TYR A 46 -3.94 -18.69 -11.97
C TYR A 46 -4.27 -19.46 -13.23
N SER A 47 -3.24 -20.04 -13.85
CA SER A 47 -3.37 -20.92 -15.01
C SER A 47 -2.43 -22.12 -14.88
N GLY A 48 -2.43 -23.03 -15.84
CA GLY A 48 -1.46 -24.14 -15.91
C GLY A 48 0.02 -23.69 -15.99
N LYS A 49 0.25 -22.40 -16.22
CA LYS A 49 1.59 -21.79 -16.23
C LYS A 49 1.98 -21.17 -14.87
N GLY A 50 1.08 -21.16 -13.88
CA GLY A 50 1.27 -20.55 -12.57
C GLY A 50 0.37 -19.36 -12.33
N SER A 51 0.76 -18.50 -11.37
CA SER A 51 0.11 -17.21 -11.10
C SER A 51 0.47 -16.17 -12.16
N ASP A 52 -0.46 -15.26 -12.44
CA ASP A 52 -0.25 -14.15 -13.38
C ASP A 52 0.51 -12.98 -12.70
N ASP A 53 1.69 -13.32 -12.17
CA ASP A 53 2.55 -12.35 -11.47
C ASP A 53 3.00 -11.23 -12.42
N LEU A 54 3.31 -11.55 -13.69
CA LEU A 54 3.87 -10.57 -14.62
C LEU A 54 2.88 -9.48 -14.98
N THR A 55 1.60 -9.79 -15.18
CA THR A 55 0.57 -8.78 -15.42
C THR A 55 0.45 -7.85 -14.23
N PHE A 56 0.46 -8.39 -13.00
CA PHE A 56 0.42 -7.57 -11.79
C PHE A 56 1.69 -6.73 -11.62
N ILE A 57 2.88 -7.30 -11.86
CA ILE A 57 4.16 -6.59 -11.76
C ILE A 57 4.26 -5.47 -12.79
N ASN A 58 3.79 -5.67 -14.02
CA ASN A 58 3.74 -4.60 -15.01
C ASN A 58 2.82 -3.46 -14.58
N HIS A 59 1.68 -3.77 -13.96
CA HIS A 59 0.80 -2.74 -13.41
C HIS A 59 1.47 -1.96 -12.26
N ILE A 60 2.23 -2.65 -11.38
CA ILE A 60 3.04 -2.01 -10.34
C ILE A 60 4.11 -1.10 -10.98
N TYR A 61 4.78 -1.57 -12.02
CA TYR A 61 5.79 -0.82 -12.77
C TYR A 61 5.22 0.48 -13.36
N GLU A 62 4.06 0.41 -14.02
CA GLU A 62 3.37 1.58 -14.59
C GLU A 62 2.97 2.60 -13.52
N ALA A 63 2.60 2.14 -12.33
CA ALA A 63 2.21 3.00 -11.23
C ALA A 63 3.40 3.68 -10.54
N ALA A 64 4.63 3.23 -10.75
CA ALA A 64 5.82 3.74 -10.06
C ALA A 64 6.01 5.26 -10.26
N VAL A 65 5.67 5.80 -11.43
CA VAL A 65 5.79 7.24 -11.73
C VAL A 65 4.92 8.04 -10.76
N ASN A 66 3.64 7.70 -10.66
CA ASN A 66 2.69 8.43 -9.80
C ASN A 66 2.92 8.16 -8.30
N TYR A 67 3.60 7.09 -7.94
CA TYR A 67 4.01 6.82 -6.56
C TYR A 67 5.19 7.69 -6.14
N VAL A 68 6.15 7.92 -7.05
CA VAL A 68 7.39 8.64 -6.74
C VAL A 68 7.21 10.14 -6.89
N PHE A 69 6.51 10.59 -7.94
CA PHE A 69 6.38 11.99 -8.35
C PHE A 69 4.95 12.50 -8.28
N ASP A 70 4.78 13.77 -7.99
CA ASP A 70 3.53 14.48 -8.26
C ASP A 70 3.46 14.98 -9.72
N GLU A 71 2.29 15.50 -10.14
CA GLU A 71 2.10 15.97 -11.52
C GLU A 71 3.05 17.10 -11.93
N LYS A 72 3.45 17.94 -10.99
CA LYS A 72 4.38 19.04 -11.25
C LYS A 72 5.77 18.49 -11.55
N ASP A 73 6.24 17.55 -10.71
CA ASP A 73 7.55 16.90 -10.90
C ASP A 73 7.59 16.18 -12.25
N ILE A 74 6.49 15.47 -12.63
CA ILE A 74 6.38 14.78 -13.92
C ILE A 74 6.50 15.79 -15.08
N LYS A 75 5.80 16.93 -15.01
CA LYS A 75 5.86 17.96 -16.04
C LYS A 75 7.26 18.57 -16.15
N GLU A 76 7.89 18.90 -15.04
CA GLU A 76 9.25 19.44 -15.01
C GLU A 76 10.27 18.45 -15.61
N LEU A 77 10.16 17.15 -15.28
CA LEU A 77 11.03 16.14 -15.87
C LEU A 77 10.89 16.06 -17.40
N ILE A 78 9.65 16.13 -17.92
CA ILE A 78 9.38 16.09 -19.37
C ILE A 78 9.94 17.36 -20.03
N GLU A 79 9.74 18.55 -19.43
CA GLU A 79 10.27 19.83 -19.94
C GLU A 79 11.81 19.84 -19.97
N ASP A 80 12.44 19.19 -19.00
CA ASP A 80 13.91 19.03 -18.95
C ASP A 80 14.43 17.91 -19.87
N GLY A 81 13.54 17.22 -20.61
CA GLY A 81 13.90 16.17 -21.57
C GLY A 81 14.17 14.80 -20.95
N TYR A 82 13.72 14.55 -19.72
CA TYR A 82 13.81 13.24 -19.08
C TYR A 82 12.54 12.42 -19.30
N GLU A 83 12.73 11.09 -19.32
CA GLU A 83 11.60 10.15 -19.25
C GLU A 83 11.23 9.93 -17.78
N PRO A 84 10.02 10.31 -17.33
CA PRO A 84 9.62 10.18 -15.91
C PRO A 84 9.70 8.76 -15.38
N THR A 85 9.41 7.75 -16.23
CA THR A 85 9.50 6.34 -15.85
C THR A 85 10.93 5.96 -15.46
N ASP A 86 11.93 6.31 -16.28
CA ASP A 86 13.34 6.01 -15.97
C ASP A 86 13.78 6.66 -14.64
N LYS A 87 13.31 7.87 -14.38
CA LYS A 87 13.60 8.58 -13.13
C LYS A 87 12.92 7.93 -11.93
N ALA A 88 11.65 7.51 -12.07
CA ALA A 88 10.93 6.80 -11.02
C ALA A 88 11.60 5.45 -10.70
N LEU A 89 12.04 4.72 -11.73
CA LEU A 89 12.74 3.44 -11.55
C LEU A 89 14.08 3.61 -10.83
N SER A 90 14.78 4.73 -11.03
CA SER A 90 16.03 5.01 -10.33
C SER A 90 15.85 5.08 -8.80
N TYR A 91 14.65 5.42 -8.32
CA TYR A 91 14.30 5.37 -6.90
C TYR A 91 14.42 3.94 -6.33
N PHE A 92 14.09 2.92 -7.13
CA PHE A 92 14.17 1.53 -6.68
C PHE A 92 15.61 0.99 -6.66
N GLY A 93 16.58 1.63 -7.34
CA GLY A 93 18.01 1.34 -7.25
C GLY A 93 18.40 -0.13 -7.35
N ASP A 94 19.69 -0.41 -7.29
CA ASP A 94 20.27 -1.78 -7.35
C ASP A 94 20.41 -2.34 -5.91
N ILE A 95 19.30 -2.67 -5.28
CA ILE A 95 19.23 -3.19 -3.90
C ILE A 95 18.75 -4.64 -3.92
N ASP A 96 19.24 -5.47 -2.98
CA ASP A 96 18.81 -6.86 -2.85
C ASP A 96 17.26 -6.95 -2.77
N PRO A 97 16.61 -7.50 -3.79
CA PRO A 97 15.16 -7.56 -3.85
C PRO A 97 14.54 -8.33 -2.69
N LEU A 98 15.29 -9.22 -2.04
CA LEU A 98 14.77 -10.00 -0.90
C LEU A 98 14.64 -9.18 0.38
N THR A 99 15.39 -8.10 0.50
CA THR A 99 15.36 -7.19 1.67
C THR A 99 14.68 -5.87 1.39
N ASP A 100 14.56 -5.48 0.11
CA ASP A 100 13.95 -4.22 -0.30
C ASP A 100 12.45 -4.16 0.04
N GLY A 101 12.04 -3.17 0.80
CA GLY A 101 10.63 -2.93 1.18
C GLY A 101 9.81 -2.18 0.14
N ARG A 102 10.46 -1.45 -0.77
CA ARG A 102 9.82 -0.45 -1.66
C ARG A 102 8.78 -1.04 -2.61
N TYR A 103 8.94 -2.29 -3.07
CA TYR A 103 7.88 -2.95 -3.86
C TYR A 103 6.61 -3.15 -3.03
N GLY A 104 6.73 -3.49 -1.75
CA GLY A 104 5.59 -3.62 -0.85
C GLY A 104 4.91 -2.28 -0.59
N GLU A 105 5.68 -1.21 -0.43
CA GLU A 105 5.18 0.15 -0.26
C GLU A 105 4.39 0.63 -1.50
N LEU A 106 4.92 0.39 -2.70
CA LEU A 106 4.24 0.71 -3.95
C LEU A 106 2.94 -0.09 -4.14
N ILE A 107 2.95 -1.39 -3.78
CA ILE A 107 1.74 -2.21 -3.82
C ILE A 107 0.71 -1.69 -2.82
N LEU A 108 1.13 -1.34 -1.60
CA LEU A 108 0.25 -0.75 -0.59
C LEU A 108 -0.42 0.54 -1.11
N TYR A 109 0.35 1.42 -1.76
CA TYR A 109 -0.18 2.63 -2.41
C TYR A 109 -1.31 2.28 -3.38
N LEU A 110 -1.10 1.30 -4.27
CA LEU A 110 -2.12 0.84 -5.20
C LEU A 110 -3.39 0.35 -4.50
N PHE A 111 -3.24 -0.44 -3.42
CA PHE A 111 -4.38 -0.93 -2.65
C PHE A 111 -5.15 0.19 -1.97
N ILE A 112 -4.47 1.16 -1.36
CA ILE A 112 -5.13 2.25 -0.65
C ILE A 112 -5.92 3.12 -1.65
N GLU A 113 -5.32 3.51 -2.75
CA GLU A 113 -6.03 4.32 -3.75
C GLU A 113 -7.17 3.56 -4.44
N ALA A 114 -6.95 2.31 -4.85
CA ALA A 114 -7.98 1.54 -5.56
C ALA A 114 -9.13 1.08 -4.65
N VAL A 115 -8.82 0.65 -3.42
CA VAL A 115 -9.80 0.00 -2.53
C VAL A 115 -10.44 0.99 -1.58
N LEU A 116 -9.63 1.85 -0.92
CA LEU A 116 -10.12 2.81 0.06
C LEU A 116 -10.43 4.17 -0.57
N GLN A 117 -10.09 4.38 -1.85
CA GLN A 117 -10.31 5.63 -2.59
C GLN A 117 -9.75 6.83 -1.82
N THR A 118 -8.55 6.67 -1.30
CA THR A 118 -7.87 7.67 -0.48
C THR A 118 -6.54 8.01 -1.12
N PRO A 119 -6.34 9.26 -1.59
CA PRO A 119 -5.12 9.65 -2.28
C PRO A 119 -3.93 9.77 -1.34
N MET A 120 -2.74 9.50 -1.88
CA MET A 120 -1.48 9.78 -1.20
C MET A 120 -1.23 11.29 -1.15
N ILE A 121 -0.87 11.81 0.03
CA ILE A 121 -0.63 13.24 0.23
C ILE A 121 0.84 13.62 0.35
N VAL A 122 1.73 12.62 0.40
CA VAL A 122 3.19 12.84 0.45
C VAL A 122 3.88 11.83 -0.44
N HIS A 123 4.50 12.30 -1.52
CA HIS A 123 5.26 11.45 -2.44
C HIS A 123 6.66 11.14 -1.90
N LYS A 124 7.19 9.98 -2.28
CA LYS A 124 8.47 9.48 -1.73
C LYS A 124 9.67 10.34 -2.07
N ILE A 125 9.70 10.97 -3.25
CA ILE A 125 10.86 11.78 -3.64
C ILE A 125 11.04 13.02 -2.75
N SER A 126 9.96 13.59 -2.26
CA SER A 126 10.02 14.72 -1.34
C SER A 126 10.63 14.36 0.02
N GLN A 127 10.72 13.06 0.34
CA GLN A 127 11.30 12.53 1.58
C GLN A 127 12.78 12.12 1.44
N THR A 128 13.30 11.97 0.21
CA THR A 128 14.64 11.38 -0.06
C THR A 128 15.65 12.40 -0.51
N TYR A 129 15.85 13.50 0.23
CA TYR A 129 16.95 14.45 -0.05
C TYR A 129 18.35 13.89 0.30
N ASN A 130 18.42 12.80 1.08
CA ASN A 130 19.64 12.05 1.34
C ASN A 130 19.34 10.54 1.35
N ASN A 131 20.01 9.78 0.51
CA ASN A 131 19.90 8.31 0.45
C ASN A 131 20.16 7.57 1.79
N ASN A 132 20.67 8.28 2.81
CA ASN A 132 20.97 7.74 4.14
C ASN A 132 19.95 8.14 5.22
N ASP A 133 19.05 9.09 4.95
CA ASP A 133 18.01 9.53 5.88
C ASP A 133 16.63 9.01 5.43
N GLN A 134 16.45 7.69 5.44
CA GLN A 134 15.09 7.16 5.49
C GLN A 134 14.46 7.64 6.80
N VAL A 135 13.55 8.61 6.69
CA VAL A 135 12.69 8.96 7.81
C VAL A 135 11.97 7.68 8.21
N LYS A 136 12.30 7.13 9.38
CA LYS A 136 11.64 5.94 9.94
C LYS A 136 10.21 6.31 10.30
N GLY A 137 9.31 6.18 9.35
CA GLY A 137 7.91 6.53 9.45
C GLY A 137 7.00 5.43 8.89
N SER A 138 5.77 5.80 8.56
CA SER A 138 4.83 4.95 7.82
C SER A 138 5.33 4.70 6.39
N ASP A 139 4.92 3.58 5.78
CA ASP A 139 5.23 3.28 4.38
C ASP A 139 4.46 4.18 3.40
N GLY A 140 3.51 4.96 3.88
CA GLY A 140 2.78 5.99 3.15
C GLY A 140 1.77 6.72 4.01
N LEU A 141 1.56 8.00 3.71
CA LEU A 141 0.59 8.85 4.38
C LEU A 141 -0.50 9.27 3.38
N PHE A 142 -1.75 9.01 3.76
CA PHE A 142 -2.92 9.28 2.95
C PHE A 142 -3.98 10.00 3.78
N ILE A 143 -4.82 10.79 3.14
CA ILE A 143 -5.95 11.43 3.78
C ILE A 143 -7.17 11.41 2.86
N GLY A 144 -8.34 11.14 3.41
CA GLY A 144 -9.55 11.07 2.61
C GLY A 144 -10.81 10.91 3.44
N ASN A 145 -11.87 10.46 2.79
CA ASN A 145 -13.16 10.20 3.42
C ASN A 145 -13.44 8.70 3.39
N ILE A 146 -13.44 8.06 4.55
CA ILE A 146 -13.85 6.66 4.70
C ILE A 146 -15.15 6.60 5.48
N ASN A 147 -16.19 6.00 4.89
CA ASN A 147 -17.52 5.88 5.50
C ASN A 147 -18.13 7.21 5.98
N GLY A 148 -17.90 8.30 5.26
CA GLY A 148 -18.41 9.63 5.61
C GLY A 148 -17.62 10.36 6.69
N GLN A 149 -16.44 9.84 7.07
CA GLN A 149 -15.57 10.44 8.07
C GLN A 149 -14.20 10.79 7.49
N ALA A 150 -13.71 11.98 7.80
CA ALA A 150 -12.34 12.34 7.48
C ALA A 150 -11.39 11.35 8.17
N THR A 151 -10.49 10.76 7.42
CA THR A 151 -9.61 9.69 7.91
C THR A 151 -8.18 9.93 7.44
N LEU A 152 -7.26 9.87 8.40
CA LEU A 152 -5.82 9.83 8.17
C LEU A 152 -5.37 8.36 8.12
N LEU A 153 -4.65 7.97 7.09
CA LEU A 153 -4.16 6.61 6.93
C LEU A 153 -2.63 6.58 7.06
N LEU A 154 -2.17 5.70 7.93
CA LEU A 154 -0.75 5.40 8.14
C LEU A 154 -0.49 3.99 7.62
N GLY A 155 0.05 3.90 6.41
CA GLY A 155 0.22 2.64 5.71
C GLY A 155 1.42 1.83 6.19
N GLU A 156 1.29 0.51 6.14
CA GLU A 156 2.37 -0.44 6.43
C GLU A 156 2.35 -1.61 5.45
N SER A 157 3.49 -2.03 4.96
CA SER A 157 3.61 -3.16 4.03
C SER A 157 4.56 -4.23 4.58
N LYS A 158 4.16 -5.48 4.49
CA LYS A 158 5.02 -6.61 4.82
C LYS A 158 4.93 -7.69 3.76
N MET A 159 6.09 -8.09 3.27
CA MET A 159 6.24 -9.19 2.33
C MET A 159 7.16 -10.25 2.96
N ARG A 160 6.60 -11.39 3.37
CA ARG A 160 7.34 -12.45 4.08
C ARG A 160 6.93 -13.83 3.60
N ASN A 161 7.88 -14.76 3.52
CA ASN A 161 7.55 -16.15 3.19
C ASN A 161 6.73 -16.87 4.27
N ASN A 162 6.68 -16.38 5.49
CA ASN A 162 5.91 -16.96 6.57
C ASN A 162 4.75 -16.05 6.96
N PHE A 163 3.52 -16.58 6.96
CA PHE A 163 2.32 -15.84 7.33
C PHE A 163 2.37 -15.26 8.75
N HIS A 164 2.81 -16.05 9.73
CA HIS A 164 2.83 -15.60 11.13
C HIS A 164 3.88 -14.51 11.37
N VAL A 165 5.02 -14.62 10.71
CA VAL A 165 6.06 -13.56 10.72
C VAL A 165 5.53 -12.30 10.04
N CYS A 166 4.86 -12.45 8.89
CA CYS A 166 4.29 -11.33 8.16
C CYS A 166 3.29 -10.54 9.01
N VAL A 167 2.36 -11.22 9.66
CA VAL A 167 1.39 -10.61 10.58
C VAL A 167 2.09 -10.03 11.80
N GLY A 168 3.03 -10.75 12.41
CA GLY A 168 3.77 -10.30 13.59
C GLY A 168 4.53 -9.00 13.33
N ASP A 169 5.27 -8.91 12.21
CA ASP A 169 6.01 -7.71 11.83
C ASP A 169 5.07 -6.50 11.62
N ALA A 170 3.89 -6.71 11.01
CA ALA A 170 2.91 -5.64 10.81
C ALA A 170 2.30 -5.17 12.14
N LEU A 171 1.96 -6.09 13.02
CA LEU A 171 1.40 -5.76 14.34
C LEU A 171 2.44 -5.07 15.23
N GLU A 172 3.73 -5.41 15.10
CA GLU A 172 4.79 -4.71 15.82
C GLU A 172 4.94 -3.25 15.35
N SER A 173 4.81 -3.02 14.05
CA SER A 173 4.77 -1.66 13.51
C SER A 173 3.55 -0.89 14.02
N LEU A 174 2.36 -1.52 14.07
CA LEU A 174 1.14 -0.91 14.62
C LEU A 174 1.29 -0.54 16.10
N LYS A 175 1.90 -1.40 16.91
CA LYS A 175 2.12 -1.14 18.35
C LYS A 175 2.94 0.12 18.60
N ARG A 176 3.85 0.49 17.68
CA ARG A 176 4.62 1.75 17.80
C ARG A 176 3.71 2.97 17.82
N TYR A 177 2.66 2.99 17.00
CA TYR A 177 1.68 4.09 16.95
C TYR A 177 0.74 4.07 18.15
N ILE A 178 0.29 2.88 18.58
CA ILE A 178 -0.59 2.72 19.75
C ILE A 178 0.14 3.13 21.03
N ASN A 179 1.38 2.69 21.21
CA ASN A 179 2.16 2.93 22.43
C ASN A 179 2.82 4.32 22.49
N ASN A 180 2.97 4.97 21.32
CA ASN A 180 3.58 6.28 21.23
C ASN A 180 2.79 7.20 20.27
N PRO A 181 1.71 7.82 20.74
CA PRO A 181 0.90 8.75 19.94
C PRO A 181 1.69 9.91 19.34
N GLU A 182 2.79 10.35 19.97
CA GLU A 182 3.67 11.38 19.42
C GLU A 182 4.31 10.97 18.07
N SER A 183 4.34 9.66 17.75
CA SER A 183 4.80 9.19 16.45
C SER A 183 3.87 9.65 15.33
N ILE A 184 2.56 9.74 15.58
CA ILE A 184 1.57 10.28 14.62
C ILE A 184 1.84 11.77 14.40
N ASP A 185 2.12 12.53 15.45
CA ASP A 185 2.45 13.95 15.35
C ASP A 185 3.70 14.19 14.46
N ARG A 186 4.71 13.32 14.57
CA ARG A 186 5.89 13.39 13.71
C ARG A 186 5.57 13.11 12.24
N GLU A 187 4.73 12.11 11.96
CA GLU A 187 4.26 11.84 10.59
C GLU A 187 3.55 13.06 10.00
N LEU A 188 2.68 13.70 10.80
CA LEU A 188 1.97 14.91 10.39
C LEU A 188 2.92 16.11 10.18
N GLU A 189 3.97 16.25 10.98
CA GLU A 189 4.99 17.27 10.77
C GLU A 189 5.79 17.07 9.49
N VAL A 190 6.12 15.82 9.17
CA VAL A 190 6.75 15.46 7.89
C VAL A 190 5.80 15.76 6.73
N ALA A 191 4.53 15.35 6.84
CA ALA A 191 3.53 15.62 5.83
C ALA A 191 3.42 17.13 5.51
N LYS A 192 3.35 17.99 6.51
CA LYS A 192 3.27 19.45 6.33
C LYS A 192 4.42 20.03 5.50
N LYS A 193 5.60 19.45 5.63
CA LYS A 193 6.80 19.93 4.91
C LYS A 193 6.87 19.43 3.48
N HIS A 194 6.25 18.30 3.21
CA HIS A 194 6.40 17.53 1.97
C HIS A 194 5.06 17.22 1.28
N LEU A 195 4.04 18.04 1.53
CA LEU A 195 2.73 17.86 0.89
C LEU A 195 2.85 17.88 -0.63
N SER A 196 2.21 16.93 -1.27
CA SER A 196 2.15 16.83 -2.72
C SER A 196 1.59 18.11 -3.35
N GLN A 197 2.19 18.53 -4.45
CA GLN A 197 1.69 19.65 -5.24
C GLN A 197 0.37 19.30 -5.95
N ASP A 198 0.03 18.02 -6.06
CA ASP A 198 -1.26 17.58 -6.60
C ASP A 198 -2.45 18.11 -5.78
N LEU A 199 -2.24 18.42 -4.51
CA LEU A 199 -3.25 19.07 -3.66
C LEU A 199 -3.70 20.43 -4.22
N LYS A 200 -2.89 21.11 -5.06
CA LYS A 200 -3.28 22.34 -5.76
C LYS A 200 -4.39 22.15 -6.79
N ASN A 201 -4.69 20.90 -7.16
CA ASN A 201 -5.83 20.56 -8.01
C ASN A 201 -7.17 20.69 -7.26
N LEU A 202 -7.11 20.88 -5.94
CA LEU A 202 -8.27 21.22 -5.10
C LEU A 202 -8.51 22.73 -5.08
N ASP A 203 -9.70 23.16 -4.67
CA ASP A 203 -9.95 24.60 -4.45
C ASP A 203 -9.19 25.11 -3.19
N GLU A 204 -9.00 26.44 -3.12
CA GLU A 204 -8.23 27.08 -2.03
C GLU A 204 -8.81 26.75 -0.64
N ASN A 205 -10.15 26.66 -0.52
CA ASN A 205 -10.79 26.37 0.75
C ASN A 205 -10.50 24.92 1.19
N ASP A 206 -10.51 23.98 0.24
CA ASP A 206 -10.17 22.57 0.51
C ASP A 206 -8.70 22.42 0.90
N LEU A 207 -7.82 23.13 0.22
CA LEU A 207 -6.40 23.14 0.54
C LEU A 207 -6.14 23.70 1.95
N ASP A 208 -6.77 24.82 2.29
CA ASP A 208 -6.69 25.41 3.64
C ASP A 208 -7.21 24.45 4.72
N LEU A 209 -8.31 23.75 4.45
CA LEU A 209 -8.85 22.74 5.38
C LEU A 209 -7.86 21.60 5.62
N ILE A 210 -7.18 21.11 4.57
CA ILE A 210 -6.16 20.07 4.70
C ILE A 210 -4.99 20.59 5.55
N TYR A 211 -4.45 21.77 5.22
CA TYR A 211 -3.36 22.37 5.99
C TYR A 211 -3.71 22.58 7.46
N GLN A 212 -4.92 23.02 7.74
CA GLN A 212 -5.39 23.21 9.11
C GLN A 212 -5.56 21.86 9.83
N SER A 213 -6.08 20.83 9.18
CA SER A 213 -6.27 19.50 9.77
C SER A 213 -4.96 18.83 10.17
N LEU A 214 -3.86 19.14 9.48
CA LEU A 214 -2.53 18.64 9.80
C LEU A 214 -1.87 19.41 10.98
N ARG A 215 -2.53 20.43 11.55
CA ARG A 215 -2.02 21.16 12.72
C ARG A 215 -2.46 20.47 14.00
N THR A 216 -1.57 19.69 14.59
CA THR A 216 -1.81 18.81 15.76
C THR A 216 -2.29 19.50 17.04
N LYS A 217 -2.20 20.83 17.14
CA LYS A 217 -2.49 21.57 18.38
C LYS A 217 -3.87 22.24 18.44
N GLN A 218 -4.70 22.12 17.42
CA GLN A 218 -6.03 22.71 17.41
C GLN A 218 -7.07 21.62 17.70
N ILE A 219 -7.73 21.72 18.86
CA ILE A 219 -8.75 20.80 19.35
C ILE A 219 -9.93 20.62 18.36
N GLU A 220 -10.19 21.62 17.52
CA GLU A 220 -11.24 21.61 16.52
C GLU A 220 -10.99 20.62 15.35
N PHE A 221 -9.77 20.12 15.20
CA PHE A 221 -9.34 19.19 14.14
C PHE A 221 -9.08 17.76 14.62
N GLN A 222 -9.38 17.43 15.87
CA GLN A 222 -9.34 16.05 16.39
C GLN A 222 -10.51 15.17 15.88
N GLU A 223 -11.28 15.64 14.90
CA GLU A 223 -12.44 14.92 14.35
C GLU A 223 -12.10 13.95 13.20
N TYR A 224 -10.85 13.61 12.95
CA TYR A 224 -10.58 12.56 11.97
C TYR A 224 -10.23 11.23 12.64
N ASN A 225 -10.70 10.17 11.99
CA ASN A 225 -10.34 8.83 12.36
C ASN A 225 -8.91 8.53 11.90
N ILE A 226 -8.25 7.66 12.63
CA ILE A 226 -6.99 7.07 12.20
C ILE A 226 -7.28 5.68 11.67
N CYS A 227 -6.84 5.40 10.45
CA CYS A 227 -6.86 4.09 9.85
C CYS A 227 -5.43 3.59 9.64
N TYR A 228 -5.22 2.33 9.93
CA TYR A 228 -3.95 1.66 9.72
C TYR A 228 -4.10 0.58 8.65
N PRO A 229 -3.99 0.92 7.36
CA PRO A 229 -4.00 -0.07 6.29
C PRO A 229 -2.68 -0.84 6.26
N ALA A 230 -2.75 -2.16 6.22
CA ALA A 230 -1.60 -3.05 6.17
C ALA A 230 -1.68 -3.99 4.96
N PHE A 231 -0.72 -3.90 4.04
CA PHE A 231 -0.57 -4.86 2.95
C PHE A 231 0.32 -6.01 3.39
N LEU A 232 -0.19 -7.22 3.33
CA LEU A 232 0.47 -8.44 3.77
C LEU A 232 0.56 -9.46 2.64
N MET A 233 1.74 -9.57 2.01
CA MET A 233 2.04 -10.63 1.05
C MET A 233 2.78 -11.77 1.75
N TYR A 234 2.27 -12.99 1.62
CA TYR A 234 2.88 -14.15 2.26
C TYR A 234 2.80 -15.41 1.39
N LYS A 235 3.76 -16.32 1.61
CA LYS A 235 3.76 -17.60 0.92
C LYS A 235 2.67 -18.53 1.45
N GLU A 236 1.91 -19.12 0.51
CA GLU A 236 0.96 -20.19 0.81
C GLU A 236 1.34 -21.42 0.00
N GLY A 237 2.18 -22.27 0.59
CA GLY A 237 2.82 -23.40 -0.11
C GLY A 237 1.85 -24.41 -0.74
N LYS A 238 0.61 -24.51 -0.24
CA LYS A 238 -0.41 -25.39 -0.83
C LYS A 238 -0.85 -24.95 -2.22
N ILE A 239 -0.74 -23.65 -2.54
CA ILE A 239 -1.02 -23.14 -3.90
C ILE A 239 -0.05 -23.81 -4.89
N ASN A 240 1.24 -23.88 -4.56
CA ASN A 240 2.22 -24.52 -5.43
C ASN A 240 1.92 -26.01 -5.67
N ASN A 241 1.44 -26.72 -4.66
CA ASN A 241 1.06 -28.14 -4.80
C ASN A 241 -0.13 -28.30 -5.75
N ILE A 242 -1.11 -27.38 -5.69
CA ILE A 242 -2.26 -27.39 -6.61
C ILE A 242 -1.81 -27.16 -8.06
N ILE A 243 -0.97 -26.16 -8.28
CA ILE A 243 -0.43 -25.84 -9.61
C ILE A 243 0.40 -27.00 -10.16
N SER A 244 1.30 -27.56 -9.34
CA SER A 244 2.20 -28.66 -9.74
C SER A 244 1.44 -29.95 -10.07
N ALA A 245 0.23 -30.15 -9.54
CA ALA A 245 -0.60 -31.29 -9.87
C ALA A 245 -1.16 -31.24 -11.30
N ASN A 246 -1.02 -30.11 -11.98
CA ASN A 246 -1.39 -29.86 -13.38
C ASN A 246 -2.78 -30.43 -13.77
N LYS A 247 -3.77 -30.28 -12.88
CA LYS A 247 -5.14 -30.73 -13.11
C LYS A 247 -5.92 -29.67 -13.89
N PRO A 248 -6.98 -30.05 -14.62
CA PRO A 248 -7.96 -29.07 -15.09
C PRO A 248 -8.46 -28.20 -13.94
N GLU A 249 -8.83 -26.95 -14.22
CA GLU A 249 -9.46 -26.05 -13.25
C GLU A 249 -8.54 -25.60 -12.10
N ILE A 250 -7.23 -25.41 -12.35
CA ILE A 250 -6.26 -24.94 -11.34
C ILE A 250 -6.76 -23.69 -10.62
N GLU A 251 -7.31 -22.73 -11.35
CA GLU A 251 -7.79 -21.48 -10.76
C GLU A 251 -8.91 -21.73 -9.74
N SER A 252 -9.94 -22.49 -10.10
CA SER A 252 -11.05 -22.80 -9.17
C SER A 252 -10.58 -23.57 -7.93
N GLN A 253 -9.62 -24.50 -8.08
CA GLN A 253 -9.04 -25.22 -6.94
C GLN A 253 -8.24 -24.30 -6.01
N VAL A 254 -7.47 -23.36 -6.55
CA VAL A 254 -6.76 -22.35 -5.75
C VAL A 254 -7.76 -21.47 -5.02
N LEU A 255 -8.80 -20.97 -5.70
CA LEU A 255 -9.82 -20.13 -5.09
C LEU A 255 -10.58 -20.84 -3.98
N GLU A 256 -10.99 -22.10 -4.20
CA GLU A 256 -11.65 -22.91 -3.18
C GLU A 256 -10.76 -23.10 -1.95
N PHE A 257 -9.49 -23.42 -2.17
CA PHE A 257 -8.52 -23.53 -1.09
C PHE A 257 -8.39 -22.22 -0.31
N LEU A 258 -8.21 -21.07 -1.00
CA LEU A 258 -8.08 -19.77 -0.35
C LEU A 258 -9.33 -19.40 0.45
N LYS A 259 -10.52 -19.66 -0.09
CA LYS A 259 -11.80 -19.51 0.65
C LYS A 259 -11.84 -20.36 1.91
N SER A 260 -11.28 -21.57 1.87
CA SER A 260 -11.24 -22.47 3.03
C SER A 260 -10.36 -21.99 4.17
N ILE A 261 -9.28 -21.26 3.87
CA ILE A 261 -8.31 -20.80 4.88
C ILE A 261 -8.60 -19.40 5.43
N LYS A 262 -9.38 -18.56 4.72
CA LYS A 262 -9.61 -17.17 5.10
C LYS A 262 -10.13 -17.01 6.52
N LYS A 263 -11.11 -17.81 6.94
CA LYS A 263 -11.66 -17.76 8.30
C LYS A 263 -10.60 -18.02 9.38
N ARG A 264 -9.75 -19.03 9.15
CA ARG A 264 -8.65 -19.35 10.08
C ARG A 264 -7.59 -18.25 10.14
N ARG A 265 -7.24 -17.68 8.98
CA ARG A 265 -6.27 -16.58 8.89
C ARG A 265 -6.80 -15.33 9.57
N SER A 266 -8.06 -14.97 9.32
CA SER A 266 -8.71 -13.82 9.97
C SER A 266 -8.81 -14.01 11.48
N LYS A 267 -9.17 -15.21 11.94
CA LYS A 267 -9.21 -15.54 13.38
C LYS A 267 -7.83 -15.33 14.03
N TYR A 268 -6.76 -15.83 13.39
CA TYR A 268 -5.40 -15.64 13.92
C TYR A 268 -5.02 -14.16 14.03
N ILE A 269 -5.30 -13.36 13.01
CA ILE A 269 -5.03 -11.92 13.04
C ILE A 269 -5.80 -11.29 14.21
N ASN A 270 -7.10 -11.55 14.33
CA ASN A 270 -7.93 -11.00 15.38
C ASN A 270 -7.44 -11.35 16.79
N GLU A 271 -7.06 -12.62 17.01
CA GLU A 271 -6.52 -13.08 18.31
C GLU A 271 -5.12 -12.51 18.62
N SER A 272 -4.40 -12.02 17.60
CA SER A 272 -3.05 -11.43 17.73
C SER A 272 -3.07 -9.92 17.91
N LEU A 273 -4.23 -9.26 17.70
CA LEU A 273 -4.35 -7.82 17.83
C LEU A 273 -4.07 -7.35 19.26
N PRO A 274 -3.33 -6.23 19.42
CA PRO A 274 -3.30 -5.52 20.69
C PRO A 274 -4.67 -4.90 21.00
N GLU A 275 -4.87 -4.44 22.22
CA GLU A 275 -6.03 -3.60 22.51
C GLU A 275 -5.97 -2.33 21.66
N ILE A 276 -6.98 -2.12 20.83
CA ILE A 276 -7.10 -0.96 19.94
C ILE A 276 -8.21 -0.04 20.45
N LYS A 277 -7.91 1.28 20.45
CA LYS A 277 -8.90 2.32 20.77
C LYS A 277 -8.78 3.43 19.74
N ASN A 278 -9.89 3.81 19.14
CA ASN A 278 -9.96 4.93 18.19
C ASN A 278 -9.08 4.77 16.92
N ILE A 279 -8.77 3.53 16.51
CA ILE A 279 -8.04 3.22 15.28
C ILE A 279 -8.81 2.15 14.52
N THR A 280 -8.97 2.33 13.22
CA THR A 280 -9.47 1.28 12.32
C THR A 280 -8.31 0.55 11.63
N LEU A 281 -8.48 -0.74 11.41
CA LEU A 281 -7.49 -1.60 10.76
C LEU A 281 -8.05 -2.17 9.46
N GLU A 282 -7.31 -2.01 8.38
CA GLU A 282 -7.66 -2.55 7.06
C GLU A 282 -6.52 -3.45 6.58
N PHE A 283 -6.70 -4.76 6.62
CA PHE A 283 -5.70 -5.70 6.15
C PHE A 283 -5.96 -6.13 4.70
N PHE A 284 -4.99 -5.93 3.82
CA PHE A 284 -4.98 -6.45 2.45
C PHE A 284 -4.09 -7.68 2.40
N MET A 285 -4.71 -8.84 2.38
CA MET A 285 -4.04 -10.14 2.44
C MET A 285 -3.82 -10.70 1.04
N MET A 286 -2.59 -10.92 0.64
CA MET A 286 -2.23 -11.45 -0.67
C MET A 286 -1.38 -12.72 -0.54
N PRO A 287 -1.97 -13.91 -0.45
CA PRO A 287 -1.24 -15.17 -0.49
C PRO A 287 -0.68 -15.41 -1.90
N VAL A 288 0.61 -15.78 -1.97
CA VAL A 288 1.31 -16.08 -3.21
C VAL A 288 2.04 -17.42 -3.13
N VAL A 289 2.52 -17.92 -4.26
CA VAL A 289 3.30 -19.16 -4.32
C VAL A 289 4.62 -19.02 -3.58
N ASP A 290 5.36 -17.93 -3.84
CA ASP A 290 6.65 -17.63 -3.19
C ASP A 290 6.96 -16.14 -3.27
N VAL A 291 7.16 -15.52 -2.12
CA VAL A 291 7.40 -14.07 -2.01
C VAL A 291 8.77 -13.69 -2.54
N SER A 292 9.78 -14.53 -2.33
CA SER A 292 11.14 -14.27 -2.83
C SER A 292 11.16 -14.24 -4.36
N SER A 293 10.54 -15.24 -4.98
CA SER A 293 10.41 -15.30 -6.46
C SER A 293 9.61 -14.10 -7.00
N PHE A 294 8.54 -13.67 -6.32
CA PHE A 294 7.78 -12.49 -6.72
C PHE A 294 8.66 -11.24 -6.71
N ARG A 295 9.44 -11.02 -5.64
CA ARG A 295 10.36 -9.88 -5.52
C ARG A 295 11.46 -9.88 -6.59
N GLU A 296 12.04 -11.05 -6.89
CA GLU A 296 13.05 -11.21 -7.95
C GLU A 296 12.47 -10.89 -9.34
N LYS A 297 11.19 -11.24 -9.58
CA LYS A 297 10.48 -10.85 -10.81
C LYS A 297 10.24 -9.34 -10.86
N CYS A 298 9.85 -8.70 -9.74
CA CYS A 298 9.75 -7.24 -9.67
C CYS A 298 11.09 -6.60 -10.02
N TYR A 299 12.17 -7.03 -9.39
CA TYR A 299 13.51 -6.53 -9.70
C TYR A 299 13.83 -6.65 -11.18
N THR A 300 13.59 -7.82 -11.78
CA THR A 300 13.87 -8.08 -13.21
C THR A 300 13.09 -7.12 -14.10
N VAL A 301 11.82 -6.87 -13.84
CA VAL A 301 11.00 -5.94 -14.63
C VAL A 301 11.46 -4.50 -14.44
N PHE A 302 11.72 -4.08 -13.21
CA PHE A 302 12.14 -2.71 -12.88
C PHE A 302 13.56 -2.37 -13.36
N HIS A 303 14.37 -3.37 -13.67
CA HIS A 303 15.75 -3.23 -14.17
C HIS A 303 15.92 -3.76 -15.60
N ASN A 304 14.89 -3.63 -16.44
CA ASN A 304 14.95 -3.93 -17.88
C ASN A 304 15.46 -5.35 -18.20
N GLY A 305 15.03 -6.34 -17.43
CA GLY A 305 15.41 -7.75 -17.61
C GLY A 305 16.71 -8.16 -16.89
N LYS A 306 17.39 -7.25 -16.20
CA LYS A 306 18.58 -7.59 -15.39
C LYS A 306 18.17 -8.50 -14.23
N LYS A 307 18.93 -9.56 -13.98
CA LYS A 307 18.79 -10.38 -12.78
C LYS A 307 19.71 -9.86 -11.70
N TYR A 308 19.23 -9.88 -10.45
CA TYR A 308 20.07 -9.52 -9.31
C TYR A 308 21.16 -10.58 -9.07
N GLU A 309 22.39 -10.15 -9.08
CA GLU A 309 23.55 -10.99 -8.78
C GLU A 309 24.02 -10.67 -7.37
N ARG A 310 23.85 -11.63 -6.43
CA ARG A 310 24.37 -11.47 -5.08
C ARG A 310 25.89 -11.47 -5.12
N GLU A 311 26.49 -10.41 -4.59
CA GLU A 311 27.91 -10.43 -4.29
C GLU A 311 28.20 -11.60 -3.31
N LYS A 312 29.18 -12.43 -3.68
CA LYS A 312 29.55 -13.64 -2.93
C LYS A 312 30.37 -13.29 -1.71
#